data_46adad51c24601058a709a15c0d1d599
#
_entry.id   46adad51c24601058a709a15c0d1d599
#
_cell.length_a   1.000
_cell.length_b   1.000
_cell.length_c   1.000
_cell.angle_alpha   90.00
_cell.angle_beta   90.00
_cell.angle_gamma   90.00
#
_symmetry.space_group_name_H-M   'P 1'
#
loop_
_entity.id
_entity.type
_entity.pdbx_description
1 polymer ?
#
loop_
_entity_poly.entity_id
_entity_poly.type
_entity_poly.pdbx_seq_one_letter_code
_entity_poly.pdbx_strand_id
1 'polypeptide(L)'
;FASDMLSINLITSAIAYILFFAALAIPKLAGYRTLMLLFSTTIILSTIGVEWLYNIYEEYQYITIRSFIFQIISVVMLFTCVKSEDDYMIYALTMVISSVGSNIMNFIRARKYVKFKLRISKKLRIHLKPMSYIFLLDVYLVMDRSMLGYITGDDTEVGLYAAAIKIASVLTSFFSALYAVIRPRVAYMMERDEEQAENLNDLTARLILLFNIPMAIGMFCLSRQVLHLFAGSKYLGVTSTMQVLMLNVIVATFNSFLINQLFIIHRKDRWASMGVVIGAVTNVCLNALTIPVYGKFGAAASTVAAELAI
;
A
#
# COMPACT_ATOMS: atom_id res chain seq x y z
N PHE A 1 -1.50 -4.04 -26.74
CA PHE A 1 -1.59 -3.55 -25.37
C PHE A 1 -1.55 -4.69 -24.36
N ALA A 2 -2.56 -5.63 -24.34
CA ALA A 2 -2.63 -6.72 -23.35
C ALA A 2 -1.37 -7.60 -23.30
N SER A 3 -0.84 -7.96 -24.48
CA SER A 3 0.41 -8.72 -24.59
C SER A 3 1.63 -7.93 -24.11
N ASP A 4 1.64 -6.61 -24.34
CA ASP A 4 2.74 -5.75 -23.88
C ASP A 4 2.70 -5.64 -22.34
N MET A 5 1.52 -5.48 -21.73
CA MET A 5 1.35 -5.45 -20.28
C MET A 5 1.78 -6.77 -19.62
N LEU A 6 1.36 -7.92 -20.19
CA LEU A 6 1.80 -9.21 -19.66
C LEU A 6 3.33 -9.38 -19.79
N SER A 7 3.92 -8.93 -20.90
CA SER A 7 5.37 -9.00 -21.09
C SER A 7 6.13 -8.13 -20.08
N ILE A 8 5.60 -6.93 -19.75
CA ILE A 8 6.14 -6.08 -18.68
C ILE A 8 6.07 -6.79 -17.34
N ASN A 9 4.89 -7.34 -16.98
CA ASN A 9 4.72 -8.04 -15.72
C ASN A 9 5.69 -9.23 -15.59
N LEU A 10 5.91 -9.98 -16.67
CA LEU A 10 6.86 -11.10 -16.67
C LEU A 10 8.31 -10.63 -16.48
N ILE A 11 8.72 -9.55 -17.15
CA ILE A 11 10.06 -8.99 -17.01
C ILE A 11 10.29 -8.46 -15.60
N THR A 12 9.33 -7.68 -15.06
CA THR A 12 9.42 -7.15 -13.69
C THR A 12 9.41 -8.26 -12.65
N SER A 13 8.63 -9.32 -12.87
CA SER A 13 8.63 -10.50 -11.98
C SER A 13 9.94 -11.28 -12.06
N ALA A 14 10.56 -11.40 -13.24
CA ALA A 14 11.88 -12.01 -13.35
C ALA A 14 12.95 -11.21 -12.58
N ILE A 15 12.92 -9.88 -12.71
CA ILE A 15 13.80 -9.00 -11.92
C ILE A 15 13.51 -9.15 -10.43
N ALA A 16 12.25 -9.17 -10.02
CA ALA A 16 11.86 -9.37 -8.62
C ALA A 16 12.37 -10.70 -8.07
N TYR A 17 12.32 -11.81 -8.86
CA TYR A 17 12.88 -13.09 -8.44
C TYR A 17 14.41 -13.07 -8.33
N ILE A 18 15.12 -12.38 -9.22
CA ILE A 18 16.57 -12.22 -9.10
C ILE A 18 16.91 -11.52 -7.78
N LEU A 19 16.23 -10.41 -7.48
CA LEU A 19 16.42 -9.69 -6.22
C LEU A 19 16.01 -10.52 -5.01
N PHE A 20 14.93 -11.28 -5.11
CA PHE A 20 14.46 -12.18 -4.07
C PHE A 20 15.51 -13.28 -3.75
N PHE A 21 16.06 -13.94 -4.76
CA PHE A 21 17.10 -14.94 -4.56
C PHE A 21 18.40 -14.34 -4.02
N ALA A 22 18.74 -13.12 -4.43
CA ALA A 22 19.86 -12.39 -3.83
C ALA A 22 19.59 -12.08 -2.34
N ALA A 23 18.36 -11.69 -1.98
CA ALA A 23 17.97 -11.46 -0.59
C ALA A 23 18.01 -12.73 0.26
N LEU A 24 17.64 -13.90 -0.29
CA LEU A 24 17.75 -15.19 0.41
C LEU A 24 19.19 -15.60 0.77
N ALA A 25 20.18 -15.03 0.06
CA ALA A 25 21.61 -15.26 0.34
C ALA A 25 22.11 -14.46 1.54
N ILE A 26 21.34 -13.48 2.04
CA ILE A 26 21.72 -12.65 3.19
C ILE A 26 21.61 -13.49 4.48
N PRO A 27 22.71 -13.70 5.24
CA PRO A 27 22.70 -14.56 6.44
C PRO A 27 21.68 -14.10 7.50
N LYS A 28 21.47 -12.79 7.66
CA LYS A 28 20.53 -12.22 8.63
C LYS A 28 19.08 -12.64 8.37
N LEU A 29 18.74 -13.01 7.13
CA LEU A 29 17.39 -13.42 6.72
C LEU A 29 17.21 -14.95 6.72
N ALA A 30 18.22 -15.73 7.17
CA ALA A 30 18.19 -17.17 7.12
C ALA A 30 17.00 -17.80 7.87
N GLY A 31 16.62 -17.22 9.02
CA GLY A 31 15.47 -17.67 9.81
C GLY A 31 14.12 -17.50 9.13
N TYR A 32 14.01 -16.59 8.16
CA TYR A 32 12.77 -16.26 7.47
C TYR A 32 12.62 -16.93 6.09
N ARG A 33 13.59 -17.76 5.68
CA ARG A 33 13.64 -18.33 4.31
C ARG A 33 12.34 -19.02 3.90
N THR A 34 11.77 -19.86 4.77
CA THR A 34 10.54 -20.59 4.48
C THR A 34 9.36 -19.63 4.28
N LEU A 35 9.25 -18.62 5.15
CA LEU A 35 8.23 -17.58 5.05
C LEU A 35 8.40 -16.75 3.77
N MET A 36 9.63 -16.37 3.44
CA MET A 36 9.96 -15.65 2.22
C MET A 36 9.61 -16.45 0.97
N LEU A 37 9.91 -17.78 0.95
CA LEU A 37 9.52 -18.67 -0.14
C LEU A 37 8.00 -18.74 -0.30
N LEU A 38 7.25 -18.81 0.79
CA LEU A 38 5.80 -18.79 0.74
C LEU A 38 5.29 -17.48 0.11
N PHE A 39 5.78 -16.33 0.59
CA PHE A 39 5.38 -15.03 0.02
C PHE A 39 5.88 -14.83 -1.42
N SER A 40 6.95 -15.47 -1.86
CA SER A 40 7.41 -15.35 -3.25
C SER A 40 6.37 -15.86 -4.25
N THR A 41 5.46 -16.75 -3.85
CA THR A 41 4.33 -17.18 -4.68
C THR A 41 3.42 -16.03 -5.10
N THR A 42 3.36 -14.95 -4.29
CA THR A 42 2.60 -13.74 -4.63
C THR A 42 3.13 -13.07 -5.89
N ILE A 43 4.44 -13.14 -6.16
CA ILE A 43 5.06 -12.55 -7.36
C ILE A 43 4.50 -13.24 -8.62
N ILE A 44 4.49 -14.58 -8.64
CA ILE A 44 3.95 -15.34 -9.79
C ILE A 44 2.45 -15.11 -9.94
N LEU A 45 1.71 -15.21 -8.84
CA LEU A 45 0.26 -15.07 -8.86
C LEU A 45 -0.17 -13.65 -9.25
N SER A 46 0.55 -12.60 -8.82
CA SER A 46 0.31 -11.23 -9.24
C SER A 46 0.61 -11.02 -10.72
N THR A 47 1.66 -11.67 -11.25
CA THR A 47 2.02 -11.58 -12.67
C THR A 47 0.90 -12.04 -13.58
N ILE A 48 0.21 -13.12 -13.20
CA ILE A 48 -0.91 -13.68 -13.96
C ILE A 48 -2.27 -13.08 -13.59
N GLY A 49 -2.33 -12.18 -12.61
CA GLY A 49 -3.57 -11.65 -12.06
C GLY A 49 -4.44 -10.86 -13.03
N VAL A 50 -3.82 -10.17 -13.99
CA VAL A 50 -4.44 -9.38 -15.09
C VAL A 50 -5.71 -8.61 -14.71
N GLU A 51 -5.80 -8.11 -13.47
CA GLU A 51 -7.00 -7.42 -12.94
C GLU A 51 -7.33 -6.14 -13.73
N TRP A 52 -6.29 -5.47 -14.26
CA TRP A 52 -6.46 -4.32 -15.15
C TRP A 52 -7.34 -4.60 -16.36
N LEU A 53 -7.39 -5.87 -16.84
CA LEU A 53 -8.24 -6.26 -17.98
C LEU A 53 -9.72 -6.13 -17.62
N TYR A 54 -10.10 -6.58 -16.44
CA TYR A 54 -11.49 -6.51 -15.96
C TYR A 54 -11.91 -5.08 -15.66
N ASN A 55 -10.99 -4.23 -15.21
CA ASN A 55 -11.25 -2.79 -15.07
C ASN A 55 -11.53 -2.13 -16.42
N ILE A 56 -10.81 -2.50 -17.49
CA ILE A 56 -11.07 -1.99 -18.85
C ILE A 56 -12.44 -2.43 -19.37
N TYR A 57 -12.88 -3.67 -19.05
CA TYR A 57 -14.19 -4.17 -19.45
C TYR A 57 -15.31 -3.81 -18.46
N GLU A 58 -15.00 -2.99 -17.43
CA GLU A 58 -15.94 -2.55 -16.39
C GLU A 58 -16.64 -3.70 -15.65
N GLU A 59 -15.98 -4.88 -15.57
CA GLU A 59 -16.51 -6.07 -14.88
C GLU A 59 -16.34 -5.96 -13.35
N TYR A 60 -16.72 -4.85 -12.76
CA TYR A 60 -16.58 -4.57 -11.33
C TYR A 60 -17.31 -5.57 -10.44
N GLN A 61 -18.49 -6.05 -10.89
CA GLN A 61 -19.23 -7.06 -10.18
C GLN A 61 -18.42 -8.36 -10.02
N TYR A 62 -17.76 -8.81 -11.10
CA TYR A 62 -16.91 -9.99 -11.06
C TYR A 62 -15.72 -9.80 -10.12
N ILE A 63 -15.04 -8.65 -10.20
CA ILE A 63 -13.91 -8.31 -9.34
C ILE A 63 -14.34 -8.36 -7.86
N THR A 64 -15.47 -7.73 -7.54
CA THR A 64 -15.97 -7.64 -6.17
C THR A 64 -16.36 -8.99 -5.60
N ILE A 65 -17.20 -9.75 -6.30
CA ILE A 65 -17.69 -11.07 -5.83
C ILE A 65 -16.52 -12.02 -5.63
N ARG A 66 -15.63 -12.11 -6.60
CA ARG A 66 -14.45 -12.96 -6.54
C ARG A 66 -13.56 -12.60 -5.35
N SER A 67 -13.21 -11.31 -5.21
CA SER A 67 -12.34 -10.85 -4.11
C SER A 67 -12.99 -11.12 -2.75
N PHE A 68 -14.28 -10.91 -2.64
CA PHE A 68 -15.04 -11.18 -1.42
C PHE A 68 -15.03 -12.67 -1.05
N ILE A 69 -15.19 -13.57 -2.02
CA ILE A 69 -15.12 -15.03 -1.79
C ILE A 69 -13.74 -15.41 -1.21
N PHE A 70 -12.64 -14.95 -1.81
CA PHE A 70 -11.30 -15.28 -1.34
C PHE A 70 -10.98 -14.64 0.03
N GLN A 71 -11.52 -13.47 0.32
CA GLN A 71 -11.43 -12.86 1.65
C GLN A 71 -12.18 -13.70 2.70
N ILE A 72 -13.40 -14.17 2.39
CA ILE A 72 -14.15 -15.06 3.29
C ILE A 72 -13.37 -16.37 3.52
N ILE A 73 -12.87 -17.00 2.46
CA ILE A 73 -12.04 -18.22 2.59
C ILE A 73 -10.86 -17.97 3.51
N SER A 74 -10.14 -16.87 3.33
CA SER A 74 -9.01 -16.50 4.17
C SER A 74 -9.42 -16.30 5.63
N VAL A 75 -10.52 -15.63 5.90
CA VAL A 75 -11.05 -15.41 7.27
C VAL A 75 -11.47 -16.73 7.90
N VAL A 76 -12.18 -17.60 7.17
CA VAL A 76 -12.56 -18.94 7.68
C VAL A 76 -11.31 -19.75 8.01
N MET A 77 -10.32 -19.78 7.11
CA MET A 77 -9.04 -20.46 7.37
C MET A 77 -8.31 -19.88 8.58
N LEU A 78 -8.32 -18.56 8.75
CA LEU A 78 -7.71 -17.90 9.90
C LEU A 78 -8.31 -18.42 11.21
N PHE A 79 -9.65 -18.46 11.34
CA PHE A 79 -10.32 -18.89 12.56
C PHE A 79 -10.30 -20.40 12.79
N THR A 80 -10.24 -21.20 11.72
CA THR A 80 -10.26 -22.66 11.83
C THR A 80 -8.87 -23.28 11.98
N CYS A 81 -7.88 -22.74 11.29
CA CYS A 81 -6.55 -23.38 11.17
C CYS A 81 -5.47 -22.69 12.02
N VAL A 82 -5.62 -21.41 12.37
CA VAL A 82 -4.66 -20.70 13.22
C VAL A 82 -5.14 -20.74 14.67
N LYS A 83 -4.42 -21.52 15.51
CA LYS A 83 -4.80 -21.73 16.92
C LYS A 83 -3.72 -21.25 17.89
N SER A 84 -2.48 -21.19 17.46
CA SER A 84 -1.33 -20.85 18.30
C SER A 84 -0.39 -19.88 17.59
N GLU A 85 0.58 -19.35 18.31
CA GLU A 85 1.63 -18.48 17.76
C GLU A 85 2.55 -19.26 16.79
N ASP A 86 2.63 -20.59 16.92
CA ASP A 86 3.42 -21.45 16.03
C ASP A 86 2.79 -21.64 14.65
N ASP A 87 1.51 -21.32 14.49
CA ASP A 87 0.78 -21.45 13.24
C ASP A 87 1.03 -20.26 12.27
N TYR A 88 2.11 -19.50 12.48
CA TYR A 88 2.43 -18.32 11.68
C TYR A 88 2.56 -18.61 10.17
N MET A 89 2.97 -19.83 9.79
CA MET A 89 3.02 -20.25 8.38
C MET A 89 1.62 -20.39 7.78
N ILE A 90 0.66 -20.91 8.55
CA ILE A 90 -0.75 -21.00 8.12
C ILE A 90 -1.33 -19.59 8.03
N TYR A 91 -1.03 -18.74 8.99
CA TYR A 91 -1.42 -17.32 8.94
C TYR A 91 -0.87 -16.61 7.68
N ALA A 92 0.41 -16.82 7.35
CA ALA A 92 1.01 -16.29 6.13
C ALA A 92 0.32 -16.82 4.87
N LEU A 93 -0.04 -18.12 4.85
CA LEU A 93 -0.79 -18.71 3.75
C LEU A 93 -2.18 -18.06 3.59
N THR A 94 -2.89 -17.76 4.68
CA THR A 94 -4.18 -17.04 4.60
C THR A 94 -4.02 -15.66 3.97
N MET A 95 -2.92 -14.95 4.27
CA MET A 95 -2.62 -13.65 3.67
C MET A 95 -2.35 -13.78 2.14
N VAL A 96 -1.61 -14.80 1.72
CA VAL A 96 -1.37 -15.08 0.29
C VAL A 96 -2.68 -15.39 -0.43
N ILE A 97 -3.53 -16.24 0.14
CA ILE A 97 -4.84 -16.60 -0.43
C ILE A 97 -5.73 -15.37 -0.55
N SER A 98 -5.80 -14.54 0.48
CA SER A 98 -6.60 -13.31 0.47
C SER A 98 -6.14 -12.33 -0.60
N SER A 99 -4.84 -12.16 -0.79
CA SER A 99 -4.28 -11.14 -1.68
C SER A 99 -4.23 -11.55 -3.15
N VAL A 100 -3.83 -12.78 -3.43
CA VAL A 100 -3.54 -13.23 -4.81
C VAL A 100 -4.19 -14.55 -5.19
N GLY A 101 -4.87 -15.23 -4.27
CA GLY A 101 -5.47 -16.55 -4.53
C GLY A 101 -6.46 -16.55 -5.71
N SER A 102 -7.19 -15.46 -5.86
CA SER A 102 -8.15 -15.26 -6.95
C SER A 102 -7.51 -15.06 -8.32
N ASN A 103 -6.20 -14.78 -8.41
CA ASN A 103 -5.53 -14.41 -9.66
C ASN A 103 -5.44 -15.58 -10.66
N ILE A 104 -5.44 -16.81 -10.17
CA ILE A 104 -5.53 -18.00 -11.04
C ILE A 104 -6.86 -18.00 -11.80
N MET A 105 -7.97 -17.73 -11.12
CA MET A 105 -9.29 -17.63 -11.76
C MET A 105 -9.33 -16.49 -12.77
N ASN A 106 -8.70 -15.37 -12.46
CA ASN A 106 -8.56 -14.24 -13.38
C ASN A 106 -7.87 -14.69 -14.66
N PHE A 107 -6.74 -15.36 -14.56
CA PHE A 107 -5.97 -15.76 -15.72
C PHE A 107 -6.75 -16.73 -16.61
N ILE A 108 -7.46 -17.70 -16.01
CA ILE A 108 -8.30 -18.66 -16.74
C ILE A 108 -9.40 -17.92 -17.49
N ARG A 109 -10.14 -17.03 -16.84
CA ARG A 109 -11.22 -16.25 -17.44
C ARG A 109 -10.71 -15.25 -18.50
N ALA A 110 -9.54 -14.64 -18.29
CA ALA A 110 -8.96 -13.66 -19.20
C ALA A 110 -8.69 -14.22 -20.60
N ARG A 111 -8.46 -15.53 -20.73
CA ARG A 111 -8.30 -16.21 -22.02
C ARG A 111 -9.54 -16.09 -22.91
N LYS A 112 -10.70 -15.82 -22.32
CA LYS A 112 -11.95 -15.58 -23.07
C LYS A 112 -11.94 -14.23 -23.81
N TYR A 113 -11.25 -13.25 -23.26
CA TYR A 113 -11.21 -11.88 -23.79
C TYR A 113 -9.98 -11.62 -24.67
N VAL A 114 -8.85 -12.22 -24.32
CA VAL A 114 -7.56 -11.94 -24.96
C VAL A 114 -6.74 -13.20 -25.18
N LYS A 115 -6.19 -13.31 -26.39
CA LYS A 115 -5.13 -14.28 -26.69
C LYS A 115 -3.80 -13.66 -26.33
N PHE A 116 -3.24 -14.07 -25.21
CA PHE A 116 -1.92 -13.58 -24.79
C PHE A 116 -0.81 -14.10 -25.71
N LYS A 117 -0.01 -13.19 -26.24
CA LYS A 117 1.20 -13.50 -26.98
C LYS A 117 2.35 -12.73 -26.33
N LEU A 118 3.45 -13.41 -26.01
CA LEU A 118 4.66 -12.75 -25.54
C LEU A 118 5.22 -11.91 -26.69
N ARG A 119 5.23 -10.59 -26.52
CA ARG A 119 5.76 -9.65 -27.51
C ARG A 119 6.50 -8.54 -26.78
N ILE A 120 7.81 -8.48 -27.00
CA ILE A 120 8.62 -7.37 -26.51
C ILE A 120 8.57 -6.25 -27.57
N SER A 121 7.74 -5.24 -27.32
CA SER A 121 7.61 -4.09 -28.21
C SER A 121 8.54 -2.96 -27.79
N LYS A 122 9.06 -2.19 -28.75
CA LYS A 122 9.82 -0.95 -28.50
C LYS A 122 8.99 0.10 -27.73
N LYS A 123 7.65 -0.03 -27.74
CA LYS A 123 6.71 0.83 -26.98
C LYS A 123 6.76 0.58 -25.46
N LEU A 124 7.45 -0.46 -25.00
CA LEU A 124 7.64 -0.79 -23.57
C LEU A 124 8.13 0.42 -22.77
N ARG A 125 9.02 1.21 -23.36
CA ARG A 125 9.63 2.38 -22.73
C ARG A 125 8.61 3.47 -22.30
N ILE A 126 7.46 3.55 -22.99
CA ILE A 126 6.40 4.53 -22.69
C ILE A 126 5.71 4.17 -21.37
N HIS A 127 5.61 2.88 -21.06
CA HIS A 127 4.94 2.39 -19.84
C HIS A 127 5.86 2.37 -18.61
N LEU A 128 7.18 2.47 -18.79
CA LEU A 128 8.13 2.42 -17.67
C LEU A 128 8.09 3.68 -16.78
N LYS A 129 7.78 4.86 -17.35
CA LYS A 129 7.73 6.12 -16.58
C LYS A 129 6.64 6.10 -15.49
N PRO A 130 5.36 5.78 -15.80
CA PRO A 130 4.34 5.67 -14.76
C PRO A 130 4.63 4.57 -13.73
N MET A 131 5.22 3.45 -14.18
CA MET A 131 5.59 2.34 -13.29
C MET A 131 6.66 2.72 -12.28
N SER A 132 7.65 3.54 -12.67
CA SER A 132 8.71 3.96 -11.74
C SER A 132 8.16 4.79 -10.58
N TYR A 133 7.16 5.62 -10.81
CA TYR A 133 6.49 6.39 -9.77
C TYR A 133 5.75 5.48 -8.77
N ILE A 134 4.95 4.54 -9.29
CA ILE A 134 4.23 3.58 -8.44
C ILE A 134 5.21 2.74 -7.62
N PHE A 135 6.28 2.27 -8.25
CA PHE A 135 7.33 1.50 -7.55
C PHE A 135 7.98 2.30 -6.41
N LEU A 136 8.30 3.57 -6.63
CA LEU A 136 8.87 4.43 -5.59
C LEU A 136 7.90 4.64 -4.42
N LEU A 137 6.61 4.81 -4.72
CA LEU A 137 5.56 4.89 -3.70
C LEU A 137 5.47 3.61 -2.87
N ASP A 138 5.45 2.44 -3.52
CA ASP A 138 5.35 1.16 -2.82
C ASP A 138 6.58 0.90 -1.94
N VAL A 139 7.79 1.22 -2.43
CA VAL A 139 9.02 1.16 -1.65
C VAL A 139 8.91 2.07 -0.43
N TYR A 140 8.49 3.32 -0.61
CA TYR A 140 8.30 4.28 0.49
C TYR A 140 7.35 3.74 1.57
N LEU A 141 6.19 3.19 1.18
CA LEU A 141 5.18 2.67 2.11
C LEU A 141 5.62 1.45 2.93
N VAL A 142 6.60 0.69 2.44
CA VAL A 142 7.08 -0.54 3.11
C VAL A 142 8.38 -0.31 3.88
N MET A 143 9.12 0.77 3.56
CA MET A 143 10.48 1.02 4.02
C MET A 143 10.59 1.08 5.54
N ASP A 144 9.66 1.75 6.22
CA ASP A 144 9.66 1.90 7.68
C ASP A 144 9.72 0.55 8.40
N ARG A 145 8.84 -0.38 8.02
CA ARG A 145 8.78 -1.72 8.64
C ARG A 145 10.02 -2.53 8.33
N SER A 146 10.50 -2.43 7.09
CA SER A 146 11.70 -3.15 6.65
C SER A 146 12.95 -2.64 7.38
N MET A 147 13.09 -1.32 7.51
CA MET A 147 14.21 -0.72 8.24
C MET A 147 14.11 -0.99 9.74
N LEU A 148 12.90 -0.92 10.31
CA LEU A 148 12.67 -1.24 11.73
C LEU A 148 13.14 -2.65 12.04
N GLY A 149 12.68 -3.66 11.29
CA GLY A 149 13.09 -5.04 11.49
C GLY A 149 14.57 -5.28 11.24
N TYR A 150 15.13 -4.66 10.19
CA TYR A 150 16.55 -4.84 9.89
C TYR A 150 17.48 -4.20 10.92
N ILE A 151 17.14 -3.02 11.43
CA ILE A 151 17.96 -2.24 12.37
C ILE A 151 17.85 -2.81 13.80
N THR A 152 16.61 -3.03 14.26
CA THR A 152 16.39 -3.52 15.65
C THR A 152 16.64 -5.02 15.78
N GLY A 153 16.36 -5.81 14.73
CA GLY A 153 16.39 -7.27 14.80
C GLY A 153 15.30 -7.85 15.70
N ASP A 154 14.28 -7.06 16.05
CA ASP A 154 13.18 -7.44 16.95
C ASP A 154 11.84 -7.47 16.18
N ASP A 155 11.33 -8.68 15.96
CA ASP A 155 10.04 -8.89 15.28
C ASP A 155 8.86 -8.34 16.09
N THR A 156 8.98 -8.27 17.43
CA THR A 156 7.96 -7.71 18.30
C THR A 156 7.77 -6.21 18.02
N GLU A 157 8.87 -5.48 17.86
CA GLU A 157 8.84 -4.06 17.49
C GLU A 157 8.12 -3.84 16.15
N VAL A 158 8.43 -4.69 15.16
CA VAL A 158 7.80 -4.65 13.83
C VAL A 158 6.31 -4.97 13.92
N GLY A 159 5.94 -6.00 14.69
CA GLY A 159 4.54 -6.41 14.89
C GLY A 159 3.71 -5.32 15.58
N LEU A 160 4.23 -4.71 16.62
CA LEU A 160 3.60 -3.60 17.32
C LEU A 160 3.39 -2.38 16.39
N TYR A 161 4.44 -2.03 15.63
CA TYR A 161 4.37 -0.94 14.66
C TYR A 161 3.36 -1.22 13.53
N ALA A 162 3.36 -2.45 13.01
CA ALA A 162 2.42 -2.86 11.97
C ALA A 162 0.96 -2.78 12.41
N ALA A 163 0.65 -3.11 13.68
CA ALA A 163 -0.68 -2.97 14.23
C ALA A 163 -1.12 -1.50 14.28
N ALA A 164 -0.25 -0.60 14.74
CA ALA A 164 -0.53 0.84 14.78
C ALA A 164 -0.75 1.43 13.38
N ILE A 165 0.11 1.09 12.40
CA ILE A 165 -0.08 1.49 11.00
C ILE A 165 -1.39 0.95 10.43
N LYS A 166 -1.75 -0.30 10.74
CA LYS A 166 -2.99 -0.90 10.23
C LYS A 166 -4.21 -0.10 10.66
N ILE A 167 -4.26 0.34 11.92
CA ILE A 167 -5.33 1.19 12.45
C ILE A 167 -5.31 2.56 11.77
N ALA A 168 -4.14 3.19 11.61
CA ALA A 168 -3.99 4.47 10.90
C ALA A 168 -4.45 4.36 9.44
N SER A 169 -4.13 3.25 8.77
CA SER A 169 -4.50 3.01 7.37
C SER A 169 -6.01 2.93 7.12
N VAL A 170 -6.80 2.58 8.12
CA VAL A 170 -8.27 2.59 8.02
C VAL A 170 -8.78 4.01 7.78
N LEU A 171 -8.25 4.98 8.51
CA LEU A 171 -8.63 6.39 8.35
C LEU A 171 -8.19 6.94 6.98
N THR A 172 -6.95 6.70 6.58
CA THR A 172 -6.46 7.15 5.27
C THR A 172 -7.22 6.51 4.12
N SER A 173 -7.62 5.23 4.25
CA SER A 173 -8.42 4.53 3.25
C SER A 173 -9.82 5.14 3.07
N PHE A 174 -10.43 5.61 4.16
CA PHE A 174 -11.70 6.31 4.09
C PHE A 174 -11.63 7.55 3.18
N PHE A 175 -10.61 8.39 3.37
CA PHE A 175 -10.40 9.57 2.52
C PHE A 175 -10.00 9.21 1.10
N SER A 176 -9.22 8.14 0.90
CA SER A 176 -8.86 7.64 -0.42
C SER A 176 -10.09 7.23 -1.25
N ALA A 177 -11.09 6.62 -0.60
CA ALA A 177 -12.36 6.29 -1.26
C ALA A 177 -13.12 7.56 -1.71
N LEU A 178 -13.09 8.64 -0.92
CA LEU A 178 -13.67 9.92 -1.29
C LEU A 178 -13.00 10.49 -2.54
N TYR A 179 -11.67 10.47 -2.62
CA TYR A 179 -10.93 10.93 -3.81
C TYR A 179 -11.26 10.10 -5.04
N ALA A 180 -11.38 8.80 -4.90
CA ALA A 180 -11.69 7.91 -6.02
C ALA A 180 -13.03 8.25 -6.71
N VAL A 181 -14.01 8.77 -5.94
CA VAL A 181 -15.31 9.19 -6.47
C VAL A 181 -15.26 10.60 -7.07
N ILE A 182 -14.55 11.53 -6.44
CA ILE A 182 -14.55 12.96 -6.82
C ILE A 182 -13.62 13.22 -8.02
N ARG A 183 -12.47 12.56 -8.07
CA ARG A 183 -11.43 12.78 -9.07
C ARG A 183 -11.91 12.71 -10.53
N PRO A 184 -12.68 11.72 -10.99
CA PRO A 184 -13.16 11.69 -12.37
C PRO A 184 -14.08 12.87 -12.69
N ARG A 185 -14.87 13.33 -11.72
CA ARG A 185 -15.77 14.47 -11.90
C ARG A 185 -15.01 15.78 -12.04
N VAL A 186 -14.00 16.01 -11.19
CA VAL A 186 -13.13 17.19 -11.30
C VAL A 186 -12.38 17.18 -12.63
N ALA A 187 -11.80 16.04 -13.03
CA ALA A 187 -11.09 15.92 -14.30
C ALA A 187 -11.99 16.22 -15.50
N TYR A 188 -13.26 15.80 -15.48
CA TYR A 188 -14.23 16.12 -16.52
C TYR A 188 -14.59 17.62 -16.55
N MET A 189 -14.75 18.25 -15.36
CA MET A 189 -15.07 19.67 -15.25
C MET A 189 -13.90 20.55 -15.69
N MET A 190 -12.66 20.18 -15.39
CA MET A 190 -11.46 20.93 -15.80
C MET A 190 -11.37 21.17 -17.31
N GLU A 191 -11.94 20.30 -18.14
CA GLU A 191 -11.93 20.47 -19.60
C GLU A 191 -13.07 21.36 -20.10
N ARG A 192 -14.07 21.69 -19.28
CA ARG A 192 -15.29 22.38 -19.68
C ARG A 192 -15.58 23.70 -18.91
N ASP A 193 -15.29 23.67 -17.64
CA ASP A 193 -15.57 24.77 -16.70
C ASP A 193 -14.57 24.68 -15.54
N GLU A 194 -13.44 25.36 -15.70
CA GLU A 194 -12.33 25.36 -14.76
C GLU A 194 -12.77 25.94 -13.40
N GLU A 195 -13.62 26.95 -13.39
CA GLU A 195 -14.11 27.58 -12.15
C GLU A 195 -14.96 26.61 -11.32
N GLN A 196 -15.83 25.82 -11.95
CA GLN A 196 -16.60 24.81 -11.24
C GLN A 196 -15.69 23.68 -10.73
N ALA A 197 -14.64 23.30 -11.47
CA ALA A 197 -13.68 22.30 -11.05
C ALA A 197 -12.89 22.78 -9.81
N GLU A 198 -12.43 24.02 -9.81
CA GLU A 198 -11.75 24.62 -8.66
C GLU A 198 -12.66 24.72 -7.44
N ASN A 199 -13.91 25.19 -7.61
CA ASN A 199 -14.90 25.22 -6.53
C ASN A 199 -15.16 23.83 -5.92
N LEU A 200 -15.20 22.77 -6.73
CA LEU A 200 -15.35 21.40 -6.24
C LEU A 200 -14.10 20.92 -5.50
N ASN A 201 -12.91 21.29 -5.95
CA ASN A 201 -11.65 20.99 -5.25
C ASN A 201 -11.58 21.71 -3.91
N ASP A 202 -11.95 22.99 -3.84
CA ASP A 202 -12.00 23.76 -2.61
C ASP A 202 -12.99 23.18 -1.60
N LEU A 203 -14.19 22.81 -2.06
CA LEU A 203 -15.17 22.14 -1.23
C LEU A 203 -14.61 20.82 -0.69
N THR A 204 -13.96 20.04 -1.56
CA THR A 204 -13.35 18.76 -1.18
C THR A 204 -12.25 18.95 -0.12
N ALA A 205 -11.37 19.94 -0.31
CA ALA A 205 -10.33 20.27 0.66
C ALA A 205 -10.90 20.64 2.03
N ARG A 206 -11.94 21.49 2.04
CA ARG A 206 -12.63 21.90 3.28
C ARG A 206 -13.27 20.72 3.98
N LEU A 207 -13.96 19.83 3.25
CA LEU A 207 -14.57 18.62 3.82
C LEU A 207 -13.53 17.68 4.39
N ILE A 208 -12.40 17.48 3.70
CA ILE A 208 -11.30 16.67 4.21
C ILE A 208 -10.78 17.23 5.52
N LEU A 209 -10.45 18.51 5.58
CA LEU A 209 -9.94 19.11 6.81
C LEU A 209 -10.98 19.05 7.94
N LEU A 210 -12.25 19.31 7.62
CA LEU A 210 -13.36 19.28 8.59
C LEU A 210 -13.54 17.91 9.23
N PHE A 211 -13.35 16.81 8.49
CA PHE A 211 -13.52 15.45 9.02
C PHE A 211 -12.20 14.83 9.47
N ASN A 212 -11.11 15.04 8.73
CA ASN A 212 -9.81 14.42 9.03
C ASN A 212 -9.23 14.89 10.36
N ILE A 213 -9.27 16.20 10.62
CA ILE A 213 -8.69 16.74 11.85
C ILE A 213 -9.42 16.23 13.11
N PRO A 214 -10.76 16.32 13.24
CA PRO A 214 -11.45 15.76 14.39
C PRO A 214 -11.30 14.24 14.52
N MET A 215 -11.32 13.49 13.41
CA MET A 215 -11.13 12.03 13.43
C MET A 215 -9.72 11.66 13.92
N ALA A 216 -8.68 12.32 13.39
CA ALA A 216 -7.31 12.06 13.81
C ALA A 216 -7.06 12.46 15.26
N ILE A 217 -7.59 13.61 15.74
CA ILE A 217 -7.50 14.04 17.14
C ILE A 217 -8.29 13.09 18.04
N GLY A 218 -9.50 12.70 17.65
CA GLY A 218 -10.29 11.73 18.40
C GLY A 218 -9.56 10.39 18.57
N MET A 219 -8.98 9.87 17.49
CA MET A 219 -8.18 8.65 17.50
C MET A 219 -6.86 8.82 18.26
N PHE A 220 -6.23 10.01 18.22
CA PHE A 220 -5.08 10.35 19.03
C PHE A 220 -5.40 10.24 20.53
N CYS A 221 -6.50 10.86 20.98
CA CYS A 221 -6.95 10.81 22.37
C CYS A 221 -7.37 9.40 22.81
N LEU A 222 -8.00 8.65 21.91
CA LEU A 222 -8.51 7.30 22.18
C LEU A 222 -7.52 6.19 21.78
N SER A 223 -6.26 6.51 21.43
CA SER A 223 -5.28 5.54 20.93
C SER A 223 -5.14 4.31 21.80
N ARG A 224 -5.12 4.48 23.12
CA ARG A 224 -4.99 3.38 24.08
C ARG A 224 -6.23 2.46 24.05
N GLN A 225 -7.42 3.04 24.06
CA GLN A 225 -8.69 2.30 24.05
C GLN A 225 -8.86 1.55 22.73
N VAL A 226 -8.55 2.21 21.63
CA VAL A 226 -8.62 1.63 20.28
C VAL A 226 -7.63 0.46 20.12
N LEU A 227 -6.38 0.63 20.56
CA LEU A 227 -5.41 -0.47 20.58
C LEU A 227 -5.89 -1.64 21.43
N HIS A 228 -6.43 -1.36 22.61
CA HIS A 228 -6.94 -2.41 23.48
C HIS A 228 -8.09 -3.18 22.83
N LEU A 229 -9.01 -2.47 22.18
CA LEU A 229 -10.19 -3.06 21.54
C LEU A 229 -9.83 -3.90 20.31
N PHE A 230 -8.94 -3.39 19.42
CA PHE A 230 -8.65 -4.03 18.12
C PHE A 230 -7.45 -4.97 18.14
N ALA A 231 -6.45 -4.69 18.99
CA ALA A 231 -5.21 -5.47 19.03
C ALA A 231 -5.00 -6.20 20.37
N GLY A 232 -5.68 -5.78 21.43
CA GLY A 232 -5.57 -6.39 22.74
C GLY A 232 -4.49 -5.76 23.63
N SER A 233 -4.46 -6.21 24.89
CA SER A 233 -3.61 -5.60 25.93
C SER A 233 -2.10 -5.69 25.63
N LYS A 234 -1.65 -6.72 24.92
CA LYS A 234 -0.23 -6.90 24.52
C LYS A 234 0.29 -5.74 23.67
N TYR A 235 -0.59 -5.02 22.97
CA TYR A 235 -0.24 -3.92 22.05
C TYR A 235 -0.26 -2.52 22.70
N LEU A 236 -0.58 -2.40 23.99
CA LEU A 236 -0.65 -1.08 24.65
C LEU A 236 0.71 -0.36 24.70
N GLY A 237 1.83 -1.09 24.60
CA GLY A 237 3.16 -0.51 24.51
C GLY A 237 3.44 0.32 23.23
N VAL A 238 2.54 0.32 22.25
CA VAL A 238 2.66 1.12 21.01
C VAL A 238 1.76 2.36 21.01
N THR A 239 1.15 2.70 22.14
CA THR A 239 0.19 3.83 22.23
C THR A 239 0.80 5.16 21.75
N SER A 240 1.99 5.53 22.23
CA SER A 240 2.68 6.75 21.79
C SER A 240 3.02 6.78 20.31
N THR A 241 3.45 5.64 19.77
CA THR A 241 3.71 5.48 18.33
C THR A 241 2.42 5.66 17.53
N MET A 242 1.31 5.06 17.97
CA MET A 242 0.02 5.25 17.34
C MET A 242 -0.42 6.71 17.37
N GLN A 243 -0.21 7.42 18.48
CA GLN A 243 -0.51 8.84 18.58
C GLN A 243 0.25 9.67 17.55
N VAL A 244 1.53 9.40 17.36
CA VAL A 244 2.32 10.06 16.30
C VAL A 244 1.77 9.72 14.91
N LEU A 245 1.39 8.47 14.67
CA LEU A 245 0.78 8.06 13.38
C LEU A 245 -0.58 8.71 13.15
N MET A 246 -1.35 9.07 14.19
CA MET A 246 -2.60 9.83 14.02
C MET A 246 -2.33 11.25 13.53
N LEU A 247 -1.23 11.90 13.95
CA LEU A 247 -0.79 13.17 13.38
C LEU A 247 -0.38 12.99 11.90
N ASN A 248 0.28 11.87 11.60
CA ASN A 248 0.61 11.51 10.21
C ASN A 248 -0.63 11.39 9.31
N VAL A 249 -1.74 10.87 9.82
CA VAL A 249 -2.99 10.75 9.04
C VAL A 249 -3.44 12.11 8.51
N ILE A 250 -3.30 13.19 9.30
CA ILE A 250 -3.67 14.54 8.86
C ILE A 250 -2.84 14.97 7.66
N VAL A 251 -1.51 14.84 7.78
CA VAL A 251 -0.56 15.29 6.75
C VAL A 251 -0.64 14.42 5.50
N ALA A 252 -0.61 13.10 5.66
CA ALA A 252 -0.65 12.13 4.56
C ALA A 252 -1.95 12.23 3.75
N THR A 253 -3.09 12.45 4.43
CA THR A 253 -4.37 12.64 3.74
C THR A 253 -4.35 13.93 2.91
N PHE A 254 -3.78 15.01 3.45
CA PHE A 254 -3.68 16.28 2.73
C PHE A 254 -2.71 16.18 1.55
N ASN A 255 -1.56 15.54 1.72
CA ASN A 255 -0.63 15.25 0.62
C ASN A 255 -1.28 14.41 -0.48
N SER A 256 -2.05 13.38 -0.10
CA SER A 256 -2.81 12.58 -1.06
C SER A 256 -3.82 13.42 -1.83
N PHE A 257 -4.49 14.38 -1.18
CA PHE A 257 -5.36 15.34 -1.85
C PHE A 257 -4.57 16.20 -2.85
N LEU A 258 -3.48 16.84 -2.44
CA LEU A 258 -2.66 17.67 -3.32
C LEU A 258 -2.17 16.89 -4.55
N ILE A 259 -1.63 15.71 -4.33
CA ILE A 259 -1.09 14.87 -5.40
C ILE A 259 -2.20 14.43 -6.38
N ASN A 260 -3.28 13.85 -5.86
CA ASN A 260 -4.30 13.22 -6.70
C ASN A 260 -5.30 14.23 -7.32
N GLN A 261 -5.64 15.30 -6.61
CA GLN A 261 -6.67 16.25 -7.06
C GLN A 261 -6.08 17.50 -7.71
N LEU A 262 -4.87 17.90 -7.33
CA LEU A 262 -4.26 19.09 -7.92
C LEU A 262 -3.17 18.71 -8.93
N PHE A 263 -2.09 18.03 -8.52
CA PHE A 263 -0.94 17.84 -9.41
C PHE A 263 -1.27 16.93 -10.59
N ILE A 264 -1.93 15.78 -10.36
CA ILE A 264 -2.21 14.83 -11.44
C ILE A 264 -3.26 15.40 -12.41
N ILE A 265 -4.32 16.04 -11.93
CA ILE A 265 -5.36 16.63 -12.78
C ILE A 265 -4.78 17.74 -13.64
N HIS A 266 -3.91 18.60 -13.09
CA HIS A 266 -3.23 19.66 -13.84
C HIS A 266 -2.00 19.18 -14.65
N ARG A 267 -1.83 17.85 -14.81
CA ARG A 267 -0.69 17.23 -15.53
C ARG A 267 0.69 17.62 -15.00
N LYS A 268 0.77 17.95 -13.71
CA LYS A 268 2.01 18.31 -13.00
C LYS A 268 2.67 17.09 -12.36
N ASP A 269 2.65 15.93 -13.03
CA ASP A 269 3.15 14.64 -12.52
C ASP A 269 4.60 14.72 -12.04
N ARG A 270 5.41 15.59 -12.64
CA ARG A 270 6.81 15.79 -12.24
C ARG A 270 6.91 16.32 -10.81
N TRP A 271 6.07 17.27 -10.43
CA TRP A 271 6.07 17.82 -9.07
C TRP A 271 5.58 16.82 -8.05
N ALA A 272 4.52 16.08 -8.37
CA ALA A 272 4.05 14.97 -7.55
C ALA A 272 5.16 13.93 -7.31
N SER A 273 5.87 13.52 -8.38
CA SER A 273 6.98 12.57 -8.27
C SER A 273 8.15 13.11 -7.47
N MET A 274 8.49 14.39 -7.61
CA MET A 274 9.55 15.03 -6.81
C MET A 274 9.21 15.03 -5.33
N GLY A 275 7.98 15.39 -4.94
CA GLY A 275 7.53 15.35 -3.55
C GLY A 275 7.73 13.95 -2.95
N VAL A 276 7.23 12.91 -3.63
CA VAL A 276 7.38 11.52 -3.17
C VAL A 276 8.85 11.11 -3.02
N VAL A 277 9.72 11.48 -3.97
CA VAL A 277 11.16 11.19 -3.87
C VAL A 277 11.80 11.89 -2.68
N ILE A 278 11.47 13.19 -2.46
CA ILE A 278 11.95 13.94 -1.30
C ILE A 278 11.49 13.28 -0.01
N GLY A 279 10.19 12.94 0.09
CA GLY A 279 9.64 12.22 1.23
C GLY A 279 10.35 10.90 1.49
N ALA A 280 10.54 10.08 0.44
CA ALA A 280 11.21 8.79 0.56
C ALA A 280 12.67 8.92 1.05
N VAL A 281 13.44 9.86 0.49
CA VAL A 281 14.83 10.11 0.92
C VAL A 281 14.86 10.61 2.36
N THR A 282 13.99 11.57 2.70
CA THR A 282 13.89 12.10 4.07
C THR A 282 13.54 10.97 5.05
N ASN A 283 12.56 10.12 4.72
CA ASN A 283 12.16 8.99 5.55
C ASN A 283 13.32 8.02 5.80
N VAL A 284 14.03 7.60 4.74
CA VAL A 284 15.16 6.68 4.88
C VAL A 284 16.29 7.28 5.73
N CYS A 285 16.64 8.55 5.49
CA CYS A 285 17.70 9.22 6.25
C CYS A 285 17.31 9.37 7.73
N LEU A 286 16.09 9.80 8.01
CA LEU A 286 15.62 9.96 9.38
C LEU A 286 15.45 8.60 10.08
N ASN A 287 14.92 7.59 9.41
CA ASN A 287 14.81 6.23 9.94
C ASN A 287 16.18 5.67 10.34
N ALA A 288 17.21 5.87 9.52
CA ALA A 288 18.56 5.43 9.84
C ALA A 288 19.12 6.09 11.11
N LEU A 289 18.69 7.32 11.43
CA LEU A 289 19.12 8.06 12.61
C LEU A 289 18.24 7.78 13.84
N THR A 290 16.92 7.68 13.66
CA THR A 290 15.97 7.65 14.78
C THR A 290 15.62 6.23 15.23
N ILE A 291 15.57 5.25 14.33
CA ILE A 291 15.24 3.87 14.68
C ILE A 291 16.24 3.26 15.66
N PRO A 292 17.59 3.45 15.52
CA PRO A 292 18.54 2.89 16.47
C PRO A 292 18.35 3.38 17.91
N VAL A 293 17.77 4.58 18.08
CA VAL A 293 17.60 5.24 19.39
C VAL A 293 16.19 5.05 19.94
N TYR A 294 15.18 5.19 19.09
CA TYR A 294 13.77 5.27 19.49
C TYR A 294 12.90 4.12 18.95
N GLY A 295 13.47 3.14 18.23
CA GLY A 295 12.76 1.99 17.69
C GLY A 295 11.53 2.40 16.85
N LYS A 296 10.39 1.75 17.11
CA LYS A 296 9.10 2.01 16.44
C LYS A 296 8.60 3.45 16.54
N PHE A 297 8.90 4.14 17.65
CA PHE A 297 8.54 5.56 17.80
C PHE A 297 9.36 6.44 16.84
N GLY A 298 10.65 6.13 16.69
CA GLY A 298 11.53 6.80 15.73
C GLY A 298 11.02 6.64 14.29
N ALA A 299 10.60 5.42 13.91
CA ALA A 299 10.03 5.17 12.60
C ALA A 299 8.76 6.03 12.35
N ALA A 300 7.84 6.09 13.32
CA ALA A 300 6.63 6.91 13.19
C ALA A 300 6.95 8.41 13.07
N ALA A 301 7.88 8.92 13.89
CA ALA A 301 8.29 10.31 13.81
C ALA A 301 8.94 10.66 12.46
N SER A 302 9.78 9.76 11.93
CA SER A 302 10.39 9.90 10.61
C SER A 302 9.34 9.94 9.50
N THR A 303 8.29 9.12 9.61
CA THR A 303 7.18 9.11 8.64
C THR A 303 6.45 10.45 8.63
N VAL A 304 6.15 11.01 9.80
CA VAL A 304 5.52 12.36 9.90
C VAL A 304 6.42 13.43 9.27
N ALA A 305 7.72 13.41 9.59
CA ALA A 305 8.66 14.38 9.05
C ALA A 305 8.82 14.25 7.53
N ALA A 306 8.81 13.02 7.01
CA ALA A 306 8.85 12.75 5.58
C ALA A 306 7.59 13.26 4.86
N GLU A 307 6.41 13.04 5.43
CA GLU A 307 5.15 13.56 4.89
C GLU A 307 5.10 15.09 4.90
N LEU A 308 5.70 15.73 5.89
CA LEU A 308 5.82 17.21 5.94
C LEU A 308 6.82 17.76 4.91
N ALA A 309 7.73 16.93 4.41
CA ALA A 309 8.71 17.30 3.39
C ALA A 309 8.20 17.16 1.95
N ILE A 310 7.09 16.42 1.75
CA ILE A 310 6.40 16.25 0.46
C ILE A 310 5.68 17.53 0.06
#